data_a338daee2aaad19643c2cd69578b1499
#
_entry.id   a338daee2aaad19643c2cd69578b1499
#
_cell.length_a   1.000
_cell.length_b   1.000
_cell.length_c   1.000
_cell.angle_alpha   90.00
_cell.angle_beta   90.00
_cell.angle_gamma   90.00
#
_symmetry.space_group_name_H-M   'P 1'
#
loop_
_entity.id
_entity.type
_entity.pdbx_description
1 polymer ?
#
loop_
_entity_poly.entity_id
_entity_poly.type
_entity_poly.pdbx_seq_one_letter_code
_entity_poly.pdbx_strand_id
1 'polypeptide(L)' 'MKTRILSTAEVEKYLTIELAINTVDFVFKEFGSGNIVMPPKIHLDMSKIGHESWCNAMPAYIVDQKTGGIK' A
#
# COMPACT_ATOMS: atom_id res chain seq x y z
N MET A 1 6.05 -3.64 -21.59
CA MET A 1 5.81 -3.65 -20.13
C MET A 1 4.82 -4.78 -19.82
N LYS A 2 5.05 -5.51 -18.76
CA LYS A 2 4.16 -6.59 -18.31
C LYS A 2 3.62 -6.26 -16.92
N THR A 3 2.35 -6.57 -16.69
CA THR A 3 1.71 -6.42 -15.39
C THR A 3 1.43 -7.80 -14.82
N ARG A 4 1.80 -8.02 -13.55
CA ARG A 4 1.49 -9.26 -12.84
C ARG A 4 0.24 -9.04 -11.99
N ILE A 5 -0.70 -9.96 -12.11
CA ILE A 5 -1.89 -10.00 -11.27
C ILE A 5 -1.77 -11.20 -10.36
N LEU A 6 -1.94 -10.98 -9.04
CA LEU A 6 -1.88 -12.04 -8.05
C LEU A 6 -3.28 -12.43 -7.61
N SER A 7 -3.58 -13.73 -7.66
CA SER A 7 -4.83 -14.26 -7.14
C SER A 7 -4.80 -14.35 -5.61
N THR A 8 -5.96 -14.51 -5.00
CA THR A 8 -6.07 -14.77 -3.54
C THR A 8 -5.23 -15.97 -3.12
N ALA A 9 -5.29 -17.05 -3.89
CA ALA A 9 -4.52 -18.26 -3.60
C ALA A 9 -3.01 -18.02 -3.64
N GLU A 10 -2.54 -17.24 -4.60
CA GLU A 10 -1.12 -16.86 -4.69
C GLU A 10 -0.70 -15.99 -3.52
N VAL A 11 -1.51 -15.03 -3.13
CA VAL A 11 -1.25 -14.18 -1.96
C VAL A 11 -1.17 -15.02 -0.69
N GLU A 12 -2.13 -15.93 -0.47
CA GLU A 12 -2.15 -16.82 0.69
C GLU A 12 -0.92 -17.73 0.74
N LYS A 13 -0.41 -18.15 -0.42
CA LYS A 13 0.77 -19.00 -0.49
C LYS A 13 2.04 -18.30 -0.06
N TYR A 14 2.21 -17.02 -0.42
CA TYR A 14 3.47 -16.30 -0.23
C TYR A 14 3.44 -15.35 0.97
N LEU A 15 2.28 -14.80 1.32
CA LEU A 15 2.15 -13.87 2.43
C LEU A 15 1.91 -14.63 3.74
N THR A 16 2.99 -14.87 4.47
CA THR A 16 2.94 -15.46 5.81
C THR A 16 2.88 -14.37 6.87
N ILE A 17 2.44 -14.69 8.09
CA ILE A 17 2.45 -13.73 9.19
C ILE A 17 3.87 -13.29 9.54
N GLU A 18 4.83 -14.19 9.45
CA GLU A 18 6.24 -13.88 9.68
C GLU A 18 6.76 -12.87 8.66
N LEU A 19 6.49 -13.09 7.38
CA LEU A 19 6.87 -12.14 6.33
C LEU A 19 6.19 -10.79 6.54
N ALA A 20 4.91 -10.77 6.90
CA ALA A 20 4.17 -9.54 7.17
C ALA A 20 4.79 -8.75 8.31
N ILE A 21 5.12 -9.41 9.43
CA ILE A 21 5.74 -8.76 10.60
C ILE A 21 7.10 -8.18 10.22
N ASN A 22 7.94 -8.95 9.55
CA ASN A 22 9.28 -8.51 9.16
C ASN A 22 9.23 -7.34 8.16
N THR A 23 8.29 -7.38 7.22
CA THR A 23 8.11 -6.31 6.24
C THR A 23 7.65 -5.02 6.90
N VAL A 24 6.67 -5.10 7.80
CA VAL A 24 6.16 -3.93 8.53
C VAL A 24 7.24 -3.33 9.42
N ASP A 25 8.01 -4.16 10.12
CA ASP A 25 9.13 -3.70 10.94
C ASP A 25 10.16 -2.93 10.09
N PHE A 26 10.54 -3.48 8.96
CA PHE A 26 11.42 -2.83 8.00
C PHE A 26 10.87 -1.48 7.53
N VAL A 27 9.59 -1.44 7.14
CA VAL A 27 8.95 -0.22 6.66
C VAL A 27 8.91 0.86 7.73
N PHE A 28 8.61 0.52 8.99
CA PHE A 28 8.63 1.48 10.09
C PHE A 28 10.04 2.04 10.34
N LYS A 29 11.07 1.22 10.23
CA LYS A 29 12.45 1.69 10.32
C LYS A 29 12.81 2.64 9.19
N GLU A 30 12.42 2.32 7.98
CA GLU A 30 12.62 3.19 6.81
C GLU A 30 11.87 4.52 6.96
N PHE A 31 10.65 4.48 7.49
CA PHE A 31 9.87 5.67 7.77
C PHE A 31 10.57 6.55 8.81
N GLY A 32 11.05 5.96 9.89
CA GLY A 32 11.79 6.69 10.94
C GLY A 32 13.10 7.30 10.46
N SER A 33 13.73 6.70 9.44
CA SER A 33 14.96 7.20 8.83
C SER A 33 14.74 8.24 7.72
N GLY A 34 13.49 8.55 7.39
CA GLY A 34 13.17 9.51 6.33
C GLY A 34 13.24 8.96 4.92
N ASN A 35 13.29 7.64 4.76
CA ASN A 35 13.41 6.97 3.46
C ASN A 35 12.08 6.59 2.83
N ILE A 36 10.99 7.19 3.30
CA ILE A 36 9.65 6.96 2.75
C ILE A 36 9.05 8.29 2.30
N VAL A 37 8.47 8.28 1.11
CA VAL A 37 7.64 9.37 0.61
C VAL A 37 6.20 8.89 0.67
N MET A 38 5.41 9.52 1.53
CA MET A 38 4.01 9.13 1.74
C MET A 38 3.14 10.38 1.84
N PRO A 39 2.56 10.83 0.72
CA PRO A 39 1.64 11.98 0.72
C PRO A 39 0.38 11.68 1.56
N PRO A 40 -0.34 12.71 1.98
CA PRO A 40 -1.62 12.50 2.65
C PRO A 40 -2.60 11.68 1.82
N LYS A 41 -3.41 10.90 2.51
CA LYS A 41 -4.49 10.13 1.90
C LYS A 41 -5.46 11.04 1.13
N ILE A 42 -5.82 10.64 -0.08
CA ILE A 42 -6.90 11.27 -0.83
C ILE A 42 -8.19 10.53 -0.52
N HIS A 43 -9.18 11.28 -0.04
CA HIS A 43 -10.52 10.74 0.23
C HIS A 43 -11.49 11.32 -0.78
N LEU A 44 -12.12 10.45 -1.58
CA LEU A 44 -13.14 10.84 -2.55
C LEU A 44 -14.51 10.47 -2.01
N ASP A 45 -15.31 11.48 -1.70
CA ASP A 45 -16.69 11.33 -1.26
C ASP A 45 -17.62 11.42 -2.47
N MET A 46 -18.39 10.38 -2.72
CA MET A 46 -19.32 10.29 -3.84
C MET A 46 -20.78 10.36 -3.37
N SER A 47 -21.04 10.81 -2.14
CA SER A 47 -22.38 10.82 -1.57
C SER A 47 -23.34 11.80 -2.25
N LYS A 48 -22.83 12.78 -3.00
CA LYS A 48 -23.65 13.77 -3.72
C LYS A 48 -24.56 13.15 -4.78
N ILE A 49 -24.31 11.93 -5.20
CA ILE A 49 -25.16 11.22 -6.18
C ILE A 49 -26.24 10.35 -5.51
N GLY A 50 -26.48 10.56 -4.22
CA GLY A 50 -27.54 9.86 -3.51
C GLY A 50 -27.17 8.50 -2.92
N HIS A 51 -25.88 8.15 -2.94
CA HIS A 51 -25.35 6.91 -2.37
C HIS A 51 -24.24 7.22 -1.38
N GLU A 52 -24.24 6.55 -0.24
CA GLU A 52 -23.10 6.60 0.67
C GLU A 52 -21.96 5.79 0.06
N SER A 53 -21.17 6.43 -0.78
CA SER A 53 -20.03 5.83 -1.45
C SER A 53 -18.80 6.71 -1.28
N TRP A 54 -17.67 6.06 -1.10
CA TRP A 54 -16.39 6.75 -1.01
C TRP A 54 -15.26 5.82 -1.42
N CYS A 55 -14.13 6.38 -1.78
CA CYS A 55 -12.89 5.63 -1.93
C CYS A 55 -11.70 6.45 -1.46
N ASN A 56 -10.63 5.76 -1.13
CA ASN A 56 -9.37 6.37 -0.74
C ASN A 56 -8.26 5.96 -1.69
N ALA A 57 -7.31 6.87 -1.90
CA ALA A 57 -6.04 6.57 -2.53
C ALA A 57 -4.93 6.85 -1.51
N MET A 58 -4.12 5.85 -1.22
CA MET A 58 -3.05 5.92 -0.23
C MET A 58 -1.73 5.51 -0.88
N PRO A 59 -1.06 6.46 -1.57
CA PRO A 59 0.22 6.19 -2.21
C PRO A 59 1.37 6.23 -1.22
N ALA A 60 2.40 5.45 -1.50
CA ALA A 60 3.67 5.52 -0.77
C ALA A 60 4.82 5.00 -1.63
N TYR A 61 6.02 5.43 -1.32
CA TYR A 61 7.24 5.05 -2.02
C TYR A 61 8.36 4.81 -1.01
N ILE A 62 9.03 3.67 -1.13
CA ILE A 62 10.19 3.31 -0.31
C ILE A 62 11.44 3.63 -1.15
N VAL A 63 12.18 4.67 -0.74
CA VAL A 63 13.26 5.25 -1.54
C VAL A 63 14.37 4.25 -1.83
N ASP A 64 14.89 3.58 -0.81
CA ASP A 64 16.04 2.69 -0.94
C ASP A 64 15.72 1.45 -1.78
N GLN A 65 14.49 0.97 -1.74
CA GLN A 65 14.06 -0.18 -2.53
C GLN A 65 13.51 0.19 -3.91
N LYS A 66 13.39 1.47 -4.21
CA LYS A 66 12.81 1.97 -5.46
C LYS A 66 11.45 1.33 -5.76
N THR A 67 10.66 1.14 -4.71
CA THR A 67 9.36 0.47 -4.77
C THR A 67 8.28 1.40 -4.28
N GLY A 68 7.23 1.53 -5.05
CA GLY A 68 6.06 2.32 -4.68
C GLY A 68 4.78 1.64 -5.07
N GLY A 69 3.69 2.12 -4.48
CA GLY A 69 2.37 1.59 -4.76
C GLY A 69 1.26 2.48 -4.25
N ILE A 70 0.05 2.10 -4.59
CA ILE A 70 -1.18 2.76 -4.15
C ILE A 70 -2.11 1.70 -3.56
N LYS A 71 -2.59 1.96 -2.36
CA LYS A 71 -3.64 1.16 -1.73
C LYS A 71 -4.97 1.86 -1.90
#